data_e3ab11de9680acb6eb26950780d39c9d
#
_entry.id   e3ab11de9680acb6eb26950780d39c9d
#
_cell.length_a   1.000
_cell.length_b   1.000
_cell.length_c   1.000
_cell.angle_alpha   90.00
_cell.angle_beta   90.00
_cell.angle_gamma   90.00
#
_symmetry.space_group_name_H-M   'P 1'
#
loop_
_entity.id
_entity.type
_entity.pdbx_description
1 polymer ?
#
loop_
_entity_poly.entity_id
_entity_poly.type
_entity_poly.pdbx_seq_one_letter_code
_entity_poly.pdbx_strand_id
1 'polypeptide(L)'
;MQNLELNQLKTKLMFLPDVVNELDSSFGQGVIKKMIPHREPFLLVDNVDLVNLELRLIQATRRIDPEDPVFAGHFPGNPIYPGVLQQESMFQTALILMHFLLNETVVPPADEQVTNAVGTRIYDVYHLAAVRPGDLMTIRCCITEYDSLVATAVVQITVNDQIVTIGKGEFFVL
;
A
#
# COMPACT_ATOMS: atom_id res chain seq x y z
N MET A 1 2.84 6.05 -20.19
CA MET A 1 2.16 5.92 -18.87
C MET A 1 0.79 5.30 -19.10
N GLN A 2 0.48 4.18 -18.45
CA GLN A 2 -0.84 3.58 -18.53
C GLN A 2 -1.84 4.49 -17.81
N ASN A 3 -2.89 4.89 -18.52
CA ASN A 3 -4.02 5.59 -17.90
C ASN A 3 -4.80 4.54 -17.10
N LEU A 4 -4.44 4.37 -15.81
CA LEU A 4 -5.07 3.41 -14.90
C LEU A 4 -6.43 3.97 -14.46
N GLU A 5 -7.47 3.61 -15.23
CA GLU A 5 -8.83 3.99 -14.89
C GLU A 5 -9.36 3.14 -13.72
N LEU A 6 -9.73 3.77 -12.61
CA LEU A 6 -10.27 3.09 -11.42
C LEU A 6 -11.42 2.13 -11.74
N ASN A 7 -12.27 2.47 -12.71
CA ASN A 7 -13.38 1.60 -13.09
C ASN A 7 -12.93 0.24 -13.66
N GLN A 8 -11.81 0.18 -14.36
CA GLN A 8 -11.25 -1.08 -14.85
C GLN A 8 -10.66 -1.91 -13.71
N LEU A 9 -10.06 -1.24 -12.71
CA LEU A 9 -9.46 -1.88 -11.56
C LEU A 9 -10.48 -2.47 -10.57
N LYS A 10 -11.77 -2.24 -10.76
CA LYS A 10 -12.84 -2.91 -9.98
C LYS A 10 -12.98 -4.39 -10.36
N THR A 11 -12.53 -4.78 -11.55
CA THR A 11 -12.74 -6.12 -12.11
C THR A 11 -11.47 -6.79 -12.64
N LYS A 12 -10.36 -6.03 -12.76
CA LYS A 12 -9.07 -6.54 -13.24
C LYS A 12 -7.97 -6.22 -12.24
N LEU A 13 -7.01 -7.12 -12.10
CA LEU A 13 -5.81 -6.86 -11.31
C LEU A 13 -5.02 -5.70 -11.94
N MET A 14 -4.47 -4.85 -11.09
CA MET A 14 -3.66 -3.70 -11.49
C MET A 14 -2.44 -4.14 -12.32
N PHE A 15 -1.78 -5.22 -11.90
CA PHE A 15 -0.73 -5.90 -12.64
C PHE A 15 -0.70 -7.38 -12.26
N LEU A 16 -0.14 -8.19 -13.16
CA LEU A 16 -0.03 -9.64 -13.01
C LEU A 16 1.28 -10.04 -12.31
N PRO A 17 1.39 -11.28 -11.82
CA PRO A 17 2.60 -11.78 -11.15
C PRO A 17 3.85 -11.88 -12.05
N ASP A 18 3.71 -11.71 -13.36
CA ASP A 18 4.80 -11.72 -14.34
C ASP A 18 5.56 -10.39 -14.47
N VAL A 19 5.17 -9.38 -13.70
CA VAL A 19 5.96 -8.14 -13.58
C VAL A 19 7.32 -8.48 -12.98
N VAL A 20 8.38 -8.01 -13.63
CA VAL A 20 9.76 -8.20 -13.15
C VAL A 20 9.92 -7.57 -11.77
N ASN A 21 10.28 -8.41 -10.80
CA ASN A 21 10.64 -7.96 -9.46
C ASN A 21 12.11 -7.56 -9.46
N GLU A 22 12.41 -6.32 -9.08
CA GLU A 22 13.77 -5.80 -8.98
C GLU A 22 14.37 -5.97 -7.57
N LEU A 23 13.59 -6.45 -6.59
CA LEU A 23 14.10 -6.79 -5.26
C LEU A 23 14.86 -8.12 -5.28
N ASP A 24 15.99 -8.18 -4.59
CA ASP A 24 16.73 -9.43 -4.34
C ASP A 24 15.92 -10.39 -3.46
N SER A 25 15.18 -9.85 -2.49
CA SER A 25 14.30 -10.61 -1.59
C SER A 25 13.23 -9.72 -0.98
N SER A 26 12.11 -10.31 -0.58
CA SER A 26 11.09 -9.62 0.22
C SER A 26 11.66 -9.20 1.58
N PHE A 27 11.09 -8.13 2.16
CA PHE A 27 11.50 -7.63 3.47
C PHE A 27 10.29 -7.18 4.30
N GLY A 28 10.43 -7.27 5.61
CA GLY A 28 9.37 -6.99 6.58
C GLY A 28 9.52 -5.65 7.30
N GLN A 29 8.72 -5.48 8.34
CA GLN A 29 8.59 -4.24 9.12
C GLN A 29 9.91 -3.71 9.69
N GLY A 30 10.89 -4.58 10.03
CA GLY A 30 12.20 -4.14 10.50
C GLY A 30 12.96 -3.25 9.50
N VAL A 31 12.73 -3.47 8.20
CA VAL A 31 13.27 -2.65 7.12
C VAL A 31 12.33 -1.48 6.80
N ILE A 32 11.02 -1.74 6.73
CA ILE A 32 10.00 -0.71 6.43
C ILE A 32 10.13 0.49 7.39
N LYS A 33 10.36 0.24 8.69
CA LYS A 33 10.56 1.28 9.71
C LYS A 33 11.76 2.19 9.47
N LYS A 34 12.72 1.78 8.64
CA LYS A 34 13.84 2.62 8.22
C LYS A 34 13.48 3.57 7.08
N MET A 35 12.39 3.30 6.37
CA MET A 35 11.98 3.99 5.15
C MET A 35 10.83 4.97 5.37
N ILE A 36 9.89 4.65 6.28
CA ILE A 36 8.72 5.47 6.58
C ILE A 36 8.59 5.77 8.08
N PRO A 37 7.96 6.90 8.48
CA PRO A 37 7.90 7.32 9.89
C PRO A 37 6.95 6.49 10.75
N HIS A 38 6.07 5.69 10.15
CA HIS A 38 5.03 4.95 10.86
C HIS A 38 5.61 3.87 11.80
N ARG A 39 4.99 3.72 12.97
CA ARG A 39 5.35 2.73 14.00
C ARG A 39 4.08 2.06 14.52
N GLU A 40 4.21 0.92 15.19
CA GLU A 40 3.06 0.27 15.82
C GLU A 40 2.40 1.20 16.84
N PRO A 41 1.07 1.14 16.99
CA PRO A 41 0.15 0.23 16.30
C PRO A 41 -0.31 0.72 14.92
N PHE A 42 0.22 1.84 14.40
CA PHE A 42 -0.21 2.46 13.15
C PHE A 42 0.70 2.15 11.94
N LEU A 43 1.59 1.18 12.04
CA LEU A 43 2.30 0.61 10.90
C LEU A 43 1.45 -0.50 10.29
N LEU A 44 0.83 -0.24 9.14
CA LEU A 44 -0.19 -1.07 8.52
C LEU A 44 0.29 -1.78 7.23
N VAL A 45 1.59 -2.03 7.13
CA VAL A 45 2.23 -2.85 6.09
C VAL A 45 3.17 -3.84 6.78
N ASP A 46 3.05 -5.14 6.47
CA ASP A 46 3.89 -6.18 7.10
C ASP A 46 5.11 -6.51 6.26
N ASN A 47 4.94 -6.72 4.94
CA ASN A 47 6.03 -7.08 4.05
C ASN A 47 5.90 -6.33 2.72
N VAL A 48 7.03 -6.15 2.05
CA VAL A 48 7.14 -5.75 0.66
C VAL A 48 7.67 -6.94 -0.14
N ASP A 49 6.93 -7.33 -1.17
CA ASP A 49 7.19 -8.57 -1.93
C ASP A 49 7.69 -8.30 -3.35
N LEU A 50 7.37 -7.12 -3.92
CA LEU A 50 7.77 -6.73 -5.26
C LEU A 50 7.95 -5.21 -5.33
N VAL A 51 9.00 -4.78 -6.03
CA VAL A 51 9.19 -3.40 -6.50
C VAL A 51 9.66 -3.44 -7.95
N ASN A 52 9.15 -2.53 -8.77
CA ASN A 52 9.63 -2.25 -10.11
C ASN A 52 9.65 -0.74 -10.31
N LEU A 53 10.85 -0.14 -10.42
CA LEU A 53 11.02 1.31 -10.53
C LEU A 53 10.65 1.85 -11.91
N GLU A 54 10.97 1.11 -12.97
CA GLU A 54 10.65 1.54 -14.33
C GLU A 54 9.14 1.70 -14.52
N LEU A 55 8.36 0.73 -14.01
CA LEU A 55 6.91 0.73 -14.06
C LEU A 55 6.27 1.49 -12.89
N ARG A 56 7.06 1.90 -11.89
CA ARG A 56 6.63 2.56 -10.65
C ARG A 56 5.59 1.74 -9.89
N LEU A 57 5.87 0.44 -9.73
CA LEU A 57 4.99 -0.52 -9.08
C LEU A 57 5.59 -1.06 -7.79
N ILE A 58 4.71 -1.34 -6.83
CA ILE A 58 5.04 -2.06 -5.60
C ILE A 58 3.91 -3.02 -5.26
N GLN A 59 4.27 -4.20 -4.71
CA GLN A 59 3.34 -5.07 -4.02
C GLN A 59 3.80 -5.28 -2.58
N ALA A 60 2.86 -5.12 -1.67
CA ALA A 60 3.05 -5.32 -0.24
C ALA A 60 1.92 -6.20 0.33
N THR A 61 2.12 -6.67 1.55
CA THR A 61 1.10 -7.47 2.26
C THR A 61 0.87 -6.95 3.67
N ARG A 62 -0.38 -7.17 4.16
CA ARG A 62 -0.81 -6.94 5.55
C ARG A 62 -1.71 -8.07 6.01
N ARG A 63 -1.31 -8.78 7.08
CA ARG A 63 -2.15 -9.74 7.80
C ARG A 63 -3.03 -8.99 8.79
N ILE A 64 -4.33 -9.22 8.73
CA ILE A 64 -5.27 -8.61 9.67
C ILE A 64 -5.29 -9.46 10.93
N ASP A 65 -4.72 -8.92 12.03
CA ASP A 65 -4.69 -9.61 13.32
C ASP A 65 -6.10 -9.80 13.84
N PRO A 66 -6.55 -11.05 14.11
CA PRO A 66 -7.86 -11.30 14.69
C PRO A 66 -8.08 -10.66 16.08
N GLU A 67 -7.00 -10.38 16.80
CA GLU A 67 -7.02 -9.79 18.14
C GLU A 67 -6.90 -8.24 18.10
N ASP A 68 -6.90 -7.62 16.89
CA ASP A 68 -6.85 -6.17 16.80
C ASP A 68 -8.01 -5.53 17.55
N PRO A 69 -7.74 -4.63 18.52
CA PRO A 69 -8.77 -3.99 19.34
C PRO A 69 -9.81 -3.20 18.54
N VAL A 70 -9.54 -2.85 17.29
CA VAL A 70 -10.51 -2.20 16.40
C VAL A 70 -11.79 -3.02 16.24
N PHE A 71 -11.72 -4.35 16.31
CA PHE A 71 -12.87 -5.23 16.14
C PHE A 71 -13.84 -5.21 17.31
N ALA A 72 -13.42 -4.74 18.49
CA ALA A 72 -14.33 -4.54 19.62
C ALA A 72 -15.42 -3.49 19.29
N GLY A 73 -15.12 -2.54 18.40
CA GLY A 73 -16.03 -1.48 17.97
C GLY A 73 -16.52 -1.60 16.54
N HIS A 74 -15.79 -2.25 15.64
CA HIS A 74 -16.09 -2.26 14.19
C HIS A 74 -16.30 -3.67 13.59
N PHE A 75 -17.36 -4.45 13.87
CA PHE A 75 -18.51 -4.17 14.73
C PHE A 75 -18.73 -5.32 15.69
N PRO A 76 -19.30 -5.11 16.89
CA PRO A 76 -19.59 -6.19 17.84
C PRO A 76 -20.40 -7.33 17.18
N GLY A 77 -19.89 -8.55 17.25
CA GLY A 77 -20.53 -9.73 16.67
C GLY A 77 -20.43 -9.89 15.14
N ASN A 78 -19.93 -8.87 14.42
CA ASN A 78 -19.66 -8.93 12.97
C ASN A 78 -18.40 -8.13 12.64
N PRO A 79 -17.21 -8.62 12.97
CA PRO A 79 -15.97 -7.88 12.80
C PRO A 79 -15.64 -7.69 11.31
N ILE A 80 -15.41 -6.43 10.95
CA ILE A 80 -14.97 -5.99 9.62
C ILE A 80 -13.80 -5.02 9.83
N TYR A 81 -12.72 -5.19 9.05
CA TYR A 81 -11.58 -4.27 9.12
C TYR A 81 -11.96 -2.92 8.51
N PRO A 82 -11.75 -1.81 9.24
CA PRO A 82 -12.21 -0.49 8.80
C PRO A 82 -11.65 -0.08 7.44
N GLY A 83 -12.50 0.45 6.56
CA GLY A 83 -12.08 0.95 5.24
C GLY A 83 -11.02 2.05 5.32
N VAL A 84 -11.10 2.92 6.34
CA VAL A 84 -10.11 3.98 6.56
C VAL A 84 -8.72 3.43 6.91
N LEU A 85 -8.61 2.29 7.60
CA LEU A 85 -7.33 1.64 7.87
C LEU A 85 -6.80 0.91 6.62
N GLN A 86 -7.68 0.43 5.74
CA GLN A 86 -7.27 -0.06 4.41
C GLN A 86 -6.68 1.08 3.58
N GLN A 87 -7.30 2.27 3.59
CA GLN A 87 -6.76 3.47 2.92
C GLN A 87 -5.39 3.86 3.48
N GLU A 88 -5.22 3.82 4.78
CA GLU A 88 -3.93 4.10 5.40
C GLU A 88 -2.85 3.09 4.96
N SER A 89 -3.17 1.79 4.91
CA SER A 89 -2.27 0.77 4.35
C SER A 89 -1.88 1.08 2.89
N MET A 90 -2.82 1.61 2.10
CA MET A 90 -2.57 2.05 0.71
C MET A 90 -1.58 3.21 0.66
N PHE A 91 -1.73 4.23 1.51
CA PHE A 91 -0.82 5.38 1.56
C PHE A 91 0.56 4.99 2.05
N GLN A 92 0.68 4.15 3.06
CA GLN A 92 1.97 3.66 3.55
C GLN A 92 2.70 2.85 2.46
N THR A 93 1.99 2.01 1.71
CA THR A 93 2.56 1.27 0.58
C THR A 93 3.05 2.21 -0.51
N ALA A 94 2.29 3.26 -0.83
CA ALA A 94 2.69 4.28 -1.80
C ALA A 94 3.93 5.07 -1.31
N LEU A 95 4.00 5.38 -0.02
CA LEU A 95 5.15 6.08 0.55
C LEU A 95 6.43 5.23 0.53
N ILE A 96 6.32 3.91 0.74
CA ILE A 96 7.46 2.99 0.58
C ILE A 96 7.95 2.99 -0.88
N LEU A 97 7.05 2.97 -1.86
CA LEU A 97 7.43 3.08 -3.26
C LEU A 97 8.11 4.42 -3.57
N MET A 98 7.58 5.53 -3.02
CA MET A 98 8.22 6.84 -3.17
C MET A 98 9.62 6.89 -2.59
N HIS A 99 9.87 6.24 -1.45
CA HIS A 99 11.22 6.13 -0.90
C HIS A 99 12.20 5.56 -1.92
N PHE A 100 11.86 4.46 -2.60
CA PHE A 100 12.69 3.86 -3.64
C PHE A 100 12.85 4.76 -4.87
N LEU A 101 11.77 5.39 -5.32
CA LEU A 101 11.81 6.29 -6.48
C LEU A 101 12.68 7.52 -6.24
N LEU A 102 12.60 8.13 -5.06
CA LEU A 102 13.41 9.31 -4.69
C LEU A 102 14.90 8.97 -4.54
N ASN A 103 15.22 7.76 -4.11
CA ASN A 103 16.60 7.30 -3.95
C ASN A 103 17.13 6.56 -5.20
N GLU A 104 16.33 6.40 -6.24
CA GLU A 104 16.68 5.73 -7.51
C GLU A 104 17.29 4.34 -7.30
N THR A 105 16.81 3.59 -6.30
CA THR A 105 17.34 2.26 -5.95
C THR A 105 16.24 1.38 -5.37
N VAL A 106 16.34 0.07 -5.58
CA VAL A 106 15.51 -0.94 -4.91
C VAL A 106 16.21 -1.59 -3.71
N VAL A 107 17.43 -1.15 -3.41
CA VAL A 107 18.17 -1.65 -2.24
C VAL A 107 17.62 -0.99 -0.98
N PRO A 108 17.06 -1.76 -0.04
CA PRO A 108 16.58 -1.19 1.21
C PRO A 108 17.72 -0.55 2.01
N PRO A 109 17.45 0.55 2.74
CA PRO A 109 18.48 1.26 3.48
C PRO A 109 19.03 0.40 4.64
N ALA A 110 20.37 0.42 4.82
CA ALA A 110 21.03 -0.26 5.94
C ALA A 110 20.69 0.44 7.27
N ASP A 111 20.66 1.76 7.27
CA ASP A 111 20.33 2.62 8.41
C ASP A 111 19.01 3.35 8.20
N GLU A 112 18.53 4.08 9.21
CA GLU A 112 17.29 4.83 9.13
C GLU A 112 17.42 5.99 8.12
N GLN A 113 16.60 5.96 7.08
CA GLN A 113 16.51 6.96 6.01
C GLN A 113 15.05 7.21 5.70
N VAL A 114 14.37 7.91 6.57
CA VAL A 114 12.92 8.09 6.51
C VAL A 114 12.51 9.09 5.45
N THR A 115 11.62 8.67 4.55
CA THR A 115 10.87 9.55 3.66
C THR A 115 9.60 10.00 4.38
N ASN A 116 9.45 11.30 4.56
CA ASN A 116 8.28 11.90 5.20
C ASN A 116 7.32 12.41 4.14
N ALA A 117 6.04 12.12 4.30
CA ALA A 117 4.98 12.66 3.45
C ALA A 117 3.67 12.77 4.23
N VAL A 118 2.79 13.62 3.74
CA VAL A 118 1.42 13.76 4.25
C VAL A 118 0.42 13.54 3.11
N GLY A 119 -0.63 12.77 3.37
CA GLY A 119 -1.76 12.62 2.45
C GLY A 119 -2.48 13.96 2.32
N THR A 120 -2.58 14.50 1.11
CA THR A 120 -3.18 15.81 0.85
C THR A 120 -4.56 15.69 0.26
N ARG A 121 -4.82 14.62 -0.48
CA ARG A 121 -6.10 14.43 -1.15
C ARG A 121 -6.43 12.96 -1.39
N ILE A 122 -7.68 12.61 -1.15
CA ILE A 122 -8.29 11.36 -1.62
C ILE A 122 -9.24 11.74 -2.74
N TYR A 123 -9.01 11.23 -3.95
CA TYR A 123 -9.87 11.49 -5.10
C TYR A 123 -11.10 10.60 -5.05
N ASP A 124 -10.86 9.28 -5.04
CA ASP A 124 -11.89 8.26 -4.98
C ASP A 124 -11.39 7.03 -4.23
N VAL A 125 -12.24 6.43 -3.41
CA VAL A 125 -12.02 5.12 -2.82
C VAL A 125 -13.30 4.31 -2.88
N TYR A 126 -13.20 3.06 -3.32
CA TYR A 126 -14.31 2.11 -3.38
C TYR A 126 -13.97 0.87 -2.55
N HIS A 127 -14.78 0.60 -1.52
CA HIS A 127 -14.75 -0.63 -0.77
C HIS A 127 -15.76 -1.59 -1.38
N LEU A 128 -15.28 -2.62 -2.08
CA LEU A 128 -16.10 -3.52 -2.91
C LEU A 128 -16.50 -4.77 -2.14
N ALA A 129 -15.69 -5.17 -1.14
CA ALA A 129 -15.98 -6.30 -0.27
C ALA A 129 -15.38 -6.07 1.12
N ALA A 130 -15.92 -6.80 2.12
CA ALA A 130 -15.43 -6.73 3.49
C ALA A 130 -14.10 -7.46 3.65
N VAL A 131 -13.16 -6.83 4.36
CA VAL A 131 -11.95 -7.47 4.89
C VAL A 131 -12.22 -7.87 6.33
N ARG A 132 -11.81 -9.08 6.72
CA ARG A 132 -12.16 -9.70 8.01
C ARG A 132 -10.92 -10.06 8.84
N PRO A 133 -11.10 -10.32 10.15
CA PRO A 133 -10.04 -10.88 10.98
C PRO A 133 -9.39 -12.12 10.34
N GLY A 134 -8.07 -12.17 10.31
CA GLY A 134 -7.29 -13.26 9.73
C GLY A 134 -7.06 -13.18 8.22
N ASP A 135 -7.68 -12.24 7.50
CA ASP A 135 -7.42 -12.04 6.09
C ASP A 135 -5.98 -11.55 5.84
N LEU A 136 -5.43 -11.94 4.69
CA LEU A 136 -4.19 -11.39 4.16
C LEU A 136 -4.53 -10.43 3.01
N MET A 137 -4.35 -9.14 3.24
CA MET A 137 -4.44 -8.15 2.19
C MET A 137 -3.16 -8.17 1.33
N THR A 138 -3.32 -8.28 0.02
CA THR A 138 -2.26 -7.98 -0.96
C THR A 138 -2.54 -6.60 -1.53
N ILE A 139 -1.59 -5.69 -1.34
CA ILE A 139 -1.71 -4.27 -1.69
C ILE A 139 -0.81 -4.00 -2.88
N ARG A 140 -1.41 -3.64 -4.01
CA ARG A 140 -0.71 -3.28 -5.25
C ARG A 140 -0.84 -1.78 -5.48
N CYS A 141 0.29 -1.11 -5.68
CA CYS A 141 0.32 0.33 -5.88
C CYS A 141 1.12 0.69 -7.14
N CYS A 142 0.63 1.71 -7.84
CA CYS A 142 1.33 2.38 -8.94
C CYS A 142 1.37 3.88 -8.66
N ILE A 143 2.55 4.50 -8.73
CA ILE A 143 2.70 5.95 -8.76
C ILE A 143 2.49 6.41 -10.21
N THR A 144 1.36 7.06 -10.48
CA THR A 144 0.98 7.50 -11.83
C THR A 144 1.63 8.81 -12.23
N GLU A 145 1.79 9.69 -11.26
CA GLU A 145 2.40 11.02 -11.44
C GLU A 145 3.21 11.34 -10.20
N TYR A 146 4.41 11.87 -10.39
CA TYR A 146 5.16 12.46 -9.29
C TYR A 146 6.18 13.48 -9.82
N ASP A 147 6.43 14.48 -9.02
CA ASP A 147 7.61 15.34 -9.04
C ASP A 147 8.34 15.23 -7.69
N SER A 148 9.26 16.14 -7.41
CA SER A 148 10.02 16.11 -6.15
C SER A 148 9.17 16.38 -4.88
N LEU A 149 7.94 16.85 -5.03
CA LEU A 149 7.10 17.31 -3.92
C LEU A 149 5.76 16.57 -3.84
N VAL A 150 5.12 16.29 -4.98
CA VAL A 150 3.76 15.73 -5.03
C VAL A 150 3.77 14.42 -5.80
N ALA A 151 3.08 13.44 -5.26
CA ALA A 151 2.87 12.17 -5.94
C ALA A 151 1.40 11.76 -5.91
N THR A 152 0.95 11.17 -7.01
CA THR A 152 -0.38 10.57 -7.15
C THR A 152 -0.24 9.05 -7.25
N ALA A 153 -0.91 8.35 -6.36
CA ALA A 153 -0.94 6.89 -6.32
C ALA A 153 -2.32 6.35 -6.69
N VAL A 154 -2.32 5.27 -7.46
CA VAL A 154 -3.47 4.38 -7.63
C VAL A 154 -3.15 3.08 -6.92
N VAL A 155 -4.07 2.59 -6.09
CA VAL A 155 -3.84 1.42 -5.25
C VAL A 155 -5.03 0.48 -5.30
N GLN A 156 -4.74 -0.82 -5.30
CA GLN A 156 -5.71 -1.90 -5.29
C GLN A 156 -5.35 -2.90 -4.19
N ILE A 157 -6.35 -3.30 -3.40
CA ILE A 157 -6.21 -4.35 -2.39
C ILE A 157 -7.02 -5.57 -2.82
N THR A 158 -6.40 -6.74 -2.69
CA THR A 158 -7.06 -8.04 -2.87
C THR A 158 -6.95 -8.89 -1.61
N VAL A 159 -7.93 -9.76 -1.40
CA VAL A 159 -7.92 -10.85 -0.40
C VAL A 159 -8.34 -12.12 -1.15
N ASN A 160 -7.52 -13.17 -1.11
CA ASN A 160 -7.76 -14.42 -1.85
C ASN A 160 -8.11 -14.16 -3.32
N ASP A 161 -7.35 -13.28 -4.00
CA ASP A 161 -7.53 -12.82 -5.37
C ASP A 161 -8.82 -12.04 -5.66
N GLN A 162 -9.70 -11.87 -4.67
CA GLN A 162 -10.85 -10.98 -4.78
C GLN A 162 -10.42 -9.53 -4.55
N ILE A 163 -10.78 -8.63 -5.47
CA ILE A 163 -10.58 -7.19 -5.30
C ILE A 163 -11.54 -6.69 -4.21
N VAL A 164 -10.99 -6.16 -3.13
CA VAL A 164 -11.78 -5.69 -1.97
C VAL A 164 -11.80 -4.17 -1.87
N THR A 165 -10.72 -3.50 -2.28
CA THR A 165 -10.64 -2.04 -2.24
C THR A 165 -9.78 -1.53 -3.39
N ILE A 166 -10.20 -0.41 -3.96
CA ILE A 166 -9.40 0.37 -4.91
C ILE A 166 -9.48 1.84 -4.54
N GLY A 167 -8.43 2.60 -4.83
CA GLY A 167 -8.45 4.04 -4.60
C GLY A 167 -7.37 4.80 -5.34
N LYS A 168 -7.57 6.11 -5.40
CA LYS A 168 -6.62 7.09 -5.91
C LYS A 168 -6.45 8.20 -4.89
N GLY A 169 -5.22 8.54 -4.59
CA GLY A 169 -4.89 9.62 -3.65
C GLY A 169 -3.61 10.34 -4.03
N GLU A 170 -3.41 11.47 -3.39
CA GLU A 170 -2.27 12.35 -3.55
C GLU A 170 -1.59 12.55 -2.20
N PHE A 171 -0.29 12.67 -2.20
CA PHE A 171 0.49 13.02 -1.02
C PHE A 171 1.64 13.97 -1.38
N PHE A 172 2.00 14.78 -0.41
CA PHE A 172 3.09 15.74 -0.49
C PHE A 172 4.29 15.20 0.29
N VAL A 173 5.44 15.14 -0.37
CA VAL A 173 6.72 14.73 0.24
C VAL A 173 7.32 15.94 0.96
N LEU A 174 7.72 15.77 2.23
CA LEU A 174 8.23 16.82 3.10
C LEU A 174 9.75 16.93 3.05
#